data_6c7a2c22fcf74e2af5fe6d5cbd700557
#
_entry.id   6c7a2c22fcf74e2af5fe6d5cbd700557
#
_cell.length_a   1.000
_cell.length_b   1.000
_cell.length_c   1.000
_cell.angle_alpha   90.00
_cell.angle_beta   90.00
_cell.angle_gamma   90.00
#
_symmetry.space_group_name_H-M   'P 1'
#
loop_
_entity.id
_entity.type
_entity.pdbx_description
1 polymer ?
#
loop_
_entity_poly.entity_id
_entity_poly.type
_entity_poly.pdbx_seq_one_letter_code
_entity_poly.pdbx_strand_id
1 'polypeptide(L)'
;WNIDHFLQMKSLGKHEWVLSVNVAPIDAPIEFKYIIINTDTQRFKRWEYGGNRTLDERIYQGEVHVLHGGDFRIKKFPPHAQFDFDTYVFDLDGTLISSLEDLAASCNYALRTNHLPERSVEEVRMMVGNGVKLLMERAIGKELLESGEVDFDRVFQDFRNHYMVHNLDETAPYPGIMDMLKELKARGKNIAVVSNKFYAATEELCRHFFGDLVDVAIGEREGIEKKPAPDTVNEALRLLHADRATAVYIGDSDVDVMTARNSHMPCISVLWGFRDADFLSEHGATIYVSAPDQLV
;
A
#
# COMPACT_ATOMS: atom_id res chain seq x y z
N TRP A 1 10.06 -26.48 -2.59
CA TRP A 1 10.21 -26.16 -1.17
C TRP A 1 8.94 -26.53 -0.43
N ASN A 2 9.06 -27.26 0.73
CA ASN A 2 7.94 -27.57 1.58
C ASN A 2 8.01 -26.67 2.83
N ILE A 3 7.04 -25.77 3.00
CA ILE A 3 6.97 -24.84 4.13
C ILE A 3 6.49 -25.51 5.43
N ASP A 4 6.00 -26.75 5.36
CA ASP A 4 5.56 -27.51 6.54
C ASP A 4 6.73 -28.07 7.36
N HIS A 5 7.96 -28.00 6.82
CA HIS A 5 9.18 -28.50 7.44
C HIS A 5 10.29 -27.43 7.41
N PHE A 6 10.16 -26.42 8.23
CA PHE A 6 11.20 -25.40 8.43
C PHE A 6 11.96 -25.61 9.74
N LEU A 7 13.21 -25.18 9.77
CA LEU A 7 14.04 -25.19 10.97
C LEU A 7 14.04 -23.80 11.58
N GLN A 8 13.69 -23.73 12.87
CA GLN A 8 13.61 -22.46 13.57
C GLN A 8 15.00 -21.97 13.99
N MET A 9 15.33 -20.72 13.61
CA MET A 9 16.56 -20.08 14.06
C MET A 9 16.42 -19.56 15.48
N LYS A 10 17.50 -19.65 16.27
CA LYS A 10 17.59 -19.07 17.61
C LYS A 10 18.18 -17.67 17.53
N SER A 11 17.52 -16.70 18.14
CA SER A 11 18.06 -15.34 18.24
C SER A 11 19.21 -15.28 19.25
N LEU A 12 20.30 -14.63 18.86
CA LEU A 12 21.43 -14.29 19.72
C LEU A 12 21.38 -12.83 20.21
N GLY A 13 20.36 -12.05 19.80
CA GLY A 13 20.23 -10.62 20.06
C GLY A 13 20.88 -9.76 18.96
N LYS A 14 20.66 -8.43 19.00
CA LYS A 14 21.24 -7.45 18.05
C LYS A 14 21.10 -7.84 16.56
N HIS A 15 19.97 -8.42 16.18
CA HIS A 15 19.69 -8.90 14.81
C HIS A 15 20.53 -10.11 14.37
N GLU A 16 21.14 -10.84 15.30
CA GLU A 16 21.86 -12.07 15.02
C GLU A 16 20.99 -13.29 15.33
N TRP A 17 21.05 -14.29 14.45
CA TRP A 17 20.31 -15.53 14.55
C TRP A 17 21.21 -16.71 14.20
N VAL A 18 21.07 -17.80 14.93
CA VAL A 18 21.83 -19.03 14.68
C VAL A 18 20.88 -20.20 14.41
N LEU A 19 21.26 -21.02 13.45
CA LEU A 19 20.67 -22.32 13.19
C LEU A 19 21.78 -23.35 13.12
N SER A 20 21.68 -24.37 13.99
CA SER A 20 22.57 -25.53 13.93
C SER A 20 21.85 -26.68 13.24
N VAL A 21 22.40 -27.18 12.17
CA VAL A 21 21.85 -28.29 11.41
C VAL A 21 22.90 -29.41 11.37
N ASN A 22 22.51 -30.61 11.79
CA ASN A 22 23.35 -31.79 11.61
C ASN A 22 23.08 -32.37 10.22
N VAL A 23 24.01 -32.19 9.28
CA VAL A 23 23.88 -32.71 7.93
C VAL A 23 24.76 -33.95 7.75
N ALA A 24 24.16 -35.02 7.25
CA ALA A 24 24.92 -36.16 6.76
C ALA A 24 25.77 -35.74 5.54
N PRO A 25 26.87 -36.42 5.21
CA PRO A 25 27.62 -36.13 3.99
C PRO A 25 26.72 -36.17 2.78
N ILE A 26 26.68 -35.07 2.04
CA ILE A 26 25.86 -34.90 0.85
C ILE A 26 26.79 -34.54 -0.32
N ASP A 27 26.63 -35.21 -1.44
CA ASP A 27 27.47 -34.99 -2.65
C ASP A 27 26.99 -33.78 -3.51
N ALA A 28 26.14 -32.93 -2.97
CA ALA A 28 25.58 -31.77 -3.66
C ALA A 28 25.50 -30.54 -2.73
N PRO A 29 25.61 -29.32 -3.28
CA PRO A 29 25.45 -28.11 -2.50
C PRO A 29 24.05 -28.04 -1.87
N ILE A 30 23.98 -27.65 -0.59
CA ILE A 30 22.71 -27.42 0.09
C ILE A 30 22.20 -26.03 -0.30
N GLU A 31 21.06 -26.00 -0.91
CA GLU A 31 20.31 -24.76 -1.12
C GLU A 31 19.35 -24.51 0.06
N PHE A 32 19.28 -23.26 0.50
CA PHE A 32 18.36 -22.86 1.56
C PHE A 32 17.82 -21.46 1.32
N LYS A 33 16.75 -21.12 2.04
CA LYS A 33 16.13 -19.80 1.99
C LYS A 33 15.49 -19.50 3.33
N TYR A 34 15.58 -18.24 3.73
CA TYR A 34 14.90 -17.80 4.94
C TYR A 34 13.41 -17.56 4.68
N ILE A 35 12.60 -17.82 5.71
CA ILE A 35 11.19 -17.50 5.73
C ILE A 35 10.86 -16.70 6.97
N ILE A 36 9.84 -15.86 6.88
CA ILE A 36 9.21 -15.25 8.04
C ILE A 36 7.93 -16.01 8.33
N ILE A 37 7.74 -16.37 9.59
CA ILE A 37 6.50 -16.95 10.10
C ILE A 37 5.92 -16.05 11.18
N ASN A 38 4.61 -16.08 11.32
CA ASN A 38 3.96 -15.49 12.49
C ASN A 38 4.16 -16.45 13.68
N THR A 39 4.80 -15.98 14.75
CA THR A 39 5.15 -16.81 15.92
C THR A 39 3.93 -17.29 16.72
N ASP A 40 2.85 -16.51 16.71
CA ASP A 40 1.64 -16.83 17.48
C ASP A 40 0.76 -17.86 16.77
N THR A 41 0.66 -17.74 15.45
CA THR A 41 -0.17 -18.64 14.62
C THR A 41 0.62 -19.74 13.92
N GLN A 42 1.95 -19.70 13.97
CA GLN A 42 2.87 -20.58 13.23
C GLN A 42 2.61 -20.61 11.72
N ARG A 43 1.99 -19.56 11.19
CA ARG A 43 1.69 -19.46 9.77
C ARG A 43 2.81 -18.79 9.02
N PHE A 44 3.08 -19.31 7.82
CA PHE A 44 3.99 -18.70 6.84
C PHE A 44 3.55 -17.26 6.54
N LYS A 45 4.53 -16.34 6.53
CA LYS A 45 4.33 -14.96 6.10
C LYS A 45 4.93 -14.73 4.73
N ARG A 46 6.23 -14.93 4.58
CA ARG A 46 6.91 -14.72 3.30
C ARG A 46 8.28 -15.38 3.22
N TRP A 47 8.75 -15.55 1.99
CA TRP A 47 10.14 -15.88 1.68
C TRP A 47 11.02 -14.62 1.69
N GLU A 48 12.33 -14.80 1.96
CA GLU A 48 13.29 -13.74 1.65
C GLU A 48 13.36 -13.51 0.13
N TYR A 49 13.69 -12.28 -0.26
CA TYR A 49 13.80 -11.90 -1.68
C TYR A 49 15.07 -12.47 -2.32
N GLY A 50 14.98 -12.78 -3.62
CA GLY A 50 16.08 -13.26 -4.44
C GLY A 50 16.15 -14.78 -4.59
N GLY A 51 17.23 -15.27 -5.18
CA GLY A 51 17.49 -16.71 -5.34
C GLY A 51 17.78 -17.41 -4.03
N ASN A 52 17.78 -18.75 -4.08
CA ASN A 52 18.24 -19.57 -2.97
C ASN A 52 19.66 -19.21 -2.56
N ARG A 53 19.98 -19.38 -1.29
CA ARG A 53 21.37 -19.33 -0.80
C ARG A 53 21.95 -20.72 -0.93
N THR A 54 23.25 -20.79 -1.14
CA THR A 54 23.98 -22.07 -1.29
C THR A 54 25.03 -22.15 -0.21
N LEU A 55 25.13 -23.30 0.44
CA LEU A 55 26.25 -23.61 1.32
C LEU A 55 27.40 -24.16 0.46
N ASP A 56 28.59 -23.62 0.66
CA ASP A 56 29.82 -24.07 -0.02
C ASP A 56 30.22 -25.48 0.46
N GLU A 57 30.73 -26.32 -0.42
CA GLU A 57 31.16 -27.69 -0.15
C GLU A 57 32.14 -27.84 1.04
N ARG A 58 32.90 -26.80 1.34
CA ARG A 58 33.83 -26.77 2.49
C ARG A 58 33.16 -26.86 3.85
N ILE A 59 31.86 -26.69 3.94
CA ILE A 59 31.07 -26.71 5.19
C ILE A 59 30.74 -28.16 5.63
N TYR A 60 30.94 -29.16 4.76
CA TYR A 60 30.52 -30.54 4.99
C TYR A 60 31.53 -31.40 5.76
N GLN A 61 32.65 -30.86 6.27
CA GLN A 61 33.72 -31.64 6.91
C GLN A 61 33.65 -31.68 8.43
N GLY A 62 32.48 -31.56 9.04
CA GLY A 62 32.28 -31.85 10.47
C GLY A 62 32.63 -30.70 11.44
N GLU A 63 32.88 -29.51 10.95
CA GLU A 63 33.10 -28.31 11.77
C GLU A 63 31.78 -27.51 11.95
N VAL A 64 31.62 -26.91 13.12
CA VAL A 64 30.50 -26.00 13.42
C VAL A 64 30.74 -24.67 12.73
N HIS A 65 30.07 -24.43 11.64
CA HIS A 65 30.11 -23.14 10.96
C HIS A 65 28.96 -22.27 11.44
N VAL A 66 29.27 -21.15 12.08
CA VAL A 66 28.31 -20.09 12.34
C VAL A 66 28.12 -19.33 11.04
N LEU A 67 27.04 -19.61 10.34
CA LEU A 67 26.65 -18.79 9.22
C LEU A 67 26.08 -17.48 9.77
N HIS A 68 26.85 -16.42 9.69
CA HIS A 68 26.31 -15.08 9.76
C HIS A 68 25.46 -14.88 8.52
N GLY A 69 24.21 -15.31 8.58
CA GLY A 69 23.23 -14.94 7.57
C GLY A 69 23.12 -13.44 7.60
N GLY A 70 23.58 -12.75 6.56
CA GLY A 70 23.33 -11.34 6.39
C GLY A 70 21.83 -11.04 6.56
N ASP A 71 21.48 -9.80 6.64
CA ASP A 71 20.09 -9.34 6.79
C ASP A 71 19.14 -10.15 5.91
N PHE A 72 17.96 -10.46 6.41
CA PHE A 72 16.88 -11.05 5.63
C PHE A 72 16.72 -10.23 4.35
N ARG A 73 16.93 -10.85 3.20
CA ARG A 73 16.90 -10.13 1.93
C ARG A 73 15.48 -9.67 1.62
N ILE A 74 15.21 -8.43 1.95
CA ILE A 74 14.08 -7.68 1.44
C ILE A 74 14.55 -7.06 0.13
N LYS A 75 13.70 -6.96 -0.88
CA LYS A 75 14.03 -6.12 -2.04
C LYS A 75 14.16 -4.69 -1.54
N LYS A 76 15.37 -4.31 -1.12
CA LYS A 76 15.72 -2.90 -0.91
C LYS A 76 16.12 -2.37 -2.27
N PHE A 77 15.41 -1.37 -2.75
CA PHE A 77 16.00 -0.49 -3.74
C PHE A 77 17.24 0.13 -3.09
N PRO A 78 18.31 0.31 -3.87
CA PRO A 78 19.45 1.04 -3.35
C PRO A 78 18.92 2.33 -2.72
N PRO A 79 19.46 2.76 -1.56
CA PRO A 79 18.99 3.94 -0.84
C PRO A 79 19.08 5.25 -1.66
N HIS A 80 19.50 5.17 -2.91
CA HIS A 80 19.63 6.23 -3.89
C HIS A 80 19.21 5.80 -5.30
N ALA A 81 18.23 4.92 -5.45
CA ALA A 81 17.55 4.81 -6.73
C ALA A 81 16.88 6.18 -6.97
N GLN A 82 17.53 7.04 -7.71
CA GLN A 82 16.93 8.29 -8.16
C GLN A 82 15.82 7.89 -9.14
N PHE A 83 14.59 8.06 -8.68
CA PHE A 83 13.44 8.02 -9.58
C PHE A 83 13.44 9.35 -10.34
N ASP A 84 13.78 9.31 -11.61
CA ASP A 84 13.78 10.51 -12.47
C ASP A 84 12.65 10.41 -13.50
N PHE A 85 11.43 10.64 -13.03
CA PHE A 85 10.26 10.76 -13.88
C PHE A 85 9.90 12.24 -14.08
N ASP A 86 9.24 12.57 -15.19
CA ASP A 86 8.75 13.93 -15.42
C ASP A 86 7.39 14.18 -14.78
N THR A 87 6.63 13.09 -14.58
CA THR A 87 5.26 13.16 -14.04
C THR A 87 5.05 12.10 -12.96
N TYR A 88 4.57 12.54 -11.81
CA TYR A 88 4.23 11.73 -10.66
C TYR A 88 2.71 11.75 -10.45
N VAL A 89 2.08 10.58 -10.58
CA VAL A 89 0.64 10.40 -10.37
C VAL A 89 0.43 9.67 -9.05
N PHE A 90 -0.10 10.36 -8.06
CA PHE A 90 -0.31 9.85 -6.71
C PHE A 90 -1.75 9.43 -6.48
N ASP A 91 -1.96 8.37 -5.69
CA ASP A 91 -3.20 8.22 -4.93
C ASP A 91 -3.25 9.25 -3.80
N LEU A 92 -4.42 9.43 -3.20
CA LEU A 92 -4.65 10.38 -2.13
C LEU A 92 -4.67 9.70 -0.75
N ASP A 93 -5.71 8.92 -0.49
CA ASP A 93 -5.98 8.30 0.83
C ASP A 93 -5.02 7.14 1.10
N GLY A 94 -4.21 7.22 2.15
CA GLY A 94 -3.18 6.22 2.45
C GLY A 94 -1.84 6.48 1.74
N THR A 95 -1.80 7.38 0.78
CA THR A 95 -0.57 7.71 0.03
C THR A 95 -0.07 9.11 0.36
N LEU A 96 -0.84 10.15 0.12
CA LEU A 96 -0.48 11.53 0.45
C LEU A 96 -1.03 11.97 1.82
N ILE A 97 -2.23 11.52 2.17
CA ILE A 97 -2.90 11.88 3.42
C ILE A 97 -3.30 10.64 4.24
N SER A 98 -3.23 10.78 5.56
CA SER A 98 -3.83 9.86 6.52
C SER A 98 -5.27 10.31 6.78
N SER A 99 -6.24 9.63 6.17
CA SER A 99 -7.67 9.98 6.24
C SER A 99 -8.51 8.90 6.91
N LEU A 100 -7.88 7.88 7.46
CA LEU A 100 -8.57 6.69 7.97
C LEU A 100 -9.50 7.00 9.15
N GLU A 101 -9.06 7.88 10.04
CA GLU A 101 -9.82 8.23 11.26
C GLU A 101 -11.13 8.93 10.90
N ASP A 102 -11.11 9.90 10.00
CA ASP A 102 -12.32 10.62 9.56
C ASP A 102 -13.25 9.71 8.74
N LEU A 103 -12.70 8.81 7.93
CA LEU A 103 -13.48 7.79 7.22
C LEU A 103 -14.17 6.84 8.20
N ALA A 104 -13.45 6.37 9.22
CA ALA A 104 -13.99 5.47 10.24
C ALA A 104 -15.06 6.16 11.10
N ALA A 105 -14.80 7.40 11.51
CA ALA A 105 -15.76 8.22 12.27
C ALA A 105 -17.05 8.41 11.49
N SER A 106 -16.95 8.77 10.20
CA SER A 106 -18.13 8.99 9.35
C SER A 106 -18.88 7.70 9.03
N CYS A 107 -18.15 6.60 8.81
CA CYS A 107 -18.73 5.27 8.65
C CYS A 107 -19.55 4.90 9.90
N ASN A 108 -18.97 5.02 11.09
CA ASN A 108 -19.62 4.69 12.35
C ASN A 108 -20.76 5.64 12.68
N TYR A 109 -20.66 6.92 12.32
CA TYR A 109 -21.79 7.84 12.43
C TYR A 109 -23.00 7.34 11.64
N ALA A 110 -22.81 6.97 10.38
CA ALA A 110 -23.87 6.47 9.52
C ALA A 110 -24.45 5.13 10.03
N LEU A 111 -23.60 4.20 10.44
CA LEU A 111 -24.02 2.92 11.01
C LEU A 111 -24.86 3.11 12.28
N ARG A 112 -24.36 3.89 13.24
CA ARG A 112 -25.04 4.18 14.51
C ARG A 112 -26.38 4.89 14.30
N THR A 113 -26.45 5.87 13.41
CA THR A 113 -27.67 6.61 13.08
C THR A 113 -28.76 5.70 12.52
N ASN A 114 -28.37 4.62 11.86
CA ASN A 114 -29.28 3.64 11.29
C ASN A 114 -29.37 2.34 12.10
N HIS A 115 -28.97 2.36 13.37
CA HIS A 115 -29.03 1.24 14.32
C HIS A 115 -28.26 -0.01 13.86
N LEU A 116 -27.17 0.18 13.11
CA LEU A 116 -26.29 -0.88 12.64
C LEU A 116 -25.04 -0.99 13.52
N PRO A 117 -24.40 -2.16 13.58
CA PRO A 117 -23.16 -2.36 14.34
C PRO A 117 -22.02 -1.49 13.81
N GLU A 118 -21.32 -0.81 14.73
CA GLU A 118 -20.12 -0.03 14.39
C GLU A 118 -18.94 -0.94 14.03
N ARG A 119 -17.94 -0.39 13.33
CA ARG A 119 -16.71 -1.04 12.91
C ARG A 119 -15.51 -0.41 13.61
N SER A 120 -14.53 -1.22 13.95
CA SER A 120 -13.24 -0.71 14.40
C SER A 120 -12.52 0.02 13.27
N VAL A 121 -11.60 0.92 13.62
CA VAL A 121 -10.75 1.62 12.64
C VAL A 121 -9.97 0.62 11.77
N GLU A 122 -9.50 -0.47 12.37
CA GLU A 122 -8.77 -1.53 11.65
C GLU A 122 -9.65 -2.27 10.63
N GLU A 123 -10.93 -2.56 10.96
CA GLU A 123 -11.87 -3.12 10.01
C GLU A 123 -12.11 -2.14 8.85
N VAL A 124 -12.32 -0.85 9.16
CA VAL A 124 -12.51 0.19 8.14
C VAL A 124 -11.27 0.29 7.24
N ARG A 125 -10.06 0.24 7.80
CA ARG A 125 -8.80 0.22 7.05
C ARG A 125 -8.76 -0.87 5.99
N MET A 126 -9.24 -2.07 6.32
CA MET A 126 -9.29 -3.19 5.38
C MET A 126 -10.36 -3.03 4.30
N MET A 127 -11.34 -2.17 4.50
CA MET A 127 -12.46 -1.94 3.57
C MET A 127 -12.21 -0.79 2.59
N VAL A 128 -11.28 0.13 2.91
CA VAL A 128 -10.93 1.30 2.07
C VAL A 128 -10.17 0.88 0.80
N GLY A 129 -10.27 1.72 -0.26
CA GLY A 129 -9.50 1.63 -1.51
C GLY A 129 -10.36 1.56 -2.79
N ASN A 130 -11.53 0.95 -2.72
CA ASN A 130 -12.40 0.76 -3.90
C ASN A 130 -13.56 1.78 -4.01
N GLY A 131 -13.43 2.92 -3.34
CA GLY A 131 -14.45 3.96 -3.25
C GLY A 131 -15.41 3.76 -2.06
N VAL A 132 -16.03 4.87 -1.67
CA VAL A 132 -16.80 4.94 -0.41
C VAL A 132 -18.12 4.18 -0.47
N LYS A 133 -18.69 3.95 -1.65
CA LYS A 133 -19.89 3.12 -1.79
C LYS A 133 -19.60 1.69 -1.35
N LEU A 134 -18.51 1.10 -1.87
CA LEU A 134 -18.11 -0.26 -1.51
C LEU A 134 -17.62 -0.34 -0.05
N LEU A 135 -17.01 0.72 0.47
CA LEU A 135 -16.71 0.83 1.89
C LEU A 135 -17.97 0.64 2.72
N MET A 136 -19.05 1.38 2.42
CA MET A 136 -20.30 1.29 3.17
C MET A 136 -21.02 -0.04 2.97
N GLU A 137 -20.99 -0.62 1.77
CA GLU A 137 -21.52 -1.97 1.52
C GLU A 137 -20.81 -3.03 2.38
N ARG A 138 -19.48 -2.96 2.49
CA ARG A 138 -18.68 -3.84 3.34
C ARG A 138 -18.94 -3.59 4.83
N ALA A 139 -19.07 -2.33 5.23
CA ALA A 139 -19.32 -1.97 6.62
C ALA A 139 -20.69 -2.42 7.12
N ILE A 140 -21.73 -2.33 6.31
CA ILE A 140 -23.06 -2.87 6.60
C ILE A 140 -23.00 -4.39 6.65
N GLY A 141 -22.35 -5.00 5.66
CA GLY A 141 -22.25 -6.44 5.52
C GLY A 141 -23.31 -7.03 4.57
N LYS A 142 -22.88 -8.04 3.83
CA LYS A 142 -23.65 -8.65 2.76
C LYS A 142 -25.01 -9.21 3.23
N GLU A 143 -25.03 -9.87 4.38
CA GLU A 143 -26.25 -10.50 4.92
C GLU A 143 -27.36 -9.48 5.18
N LEU A 144 -27.02 -8.33 5.80
CA LEU A 144 -27.97 -7.28 6.08
C LEU A 144 -28.45 -6.55 4.81
N LEU A 145 -27.57 -6.39 3.83
CA LEU A 145 -27.97 -5.83 2.54
C LEU A 145 -28.91 -6.75 1.74
N GLU A 146 -28.65 -8.06 1.76
CA GLU A 146 -29.48 -9.05 1.05
C GLU A 146 -30.83 -9.31 1.75
N SER A 147 -30.93 -9.06 3.07
CA SER A 147 -32.19 -9.20 3.79
C SER A 147 -33.25 -8.19 3.37
N GLY A 148 -32.82 -7.05 2.81
CA GLY A 148 -33.70 -5.92 2.46
C GLY A 148 -34.21 -5.11 3.69
N GLU A 149 -33.68 -5.38 4.88
CA GLU A 149 -34.05 -4.66 6.11
C GLU A 149 -33.34 -3.30 6.22
N VAL A 150 -32.23 -3.11 5.46
CA VAL A 150 -31.41 -1.89 5.49
C VAL A 150 -31.65 -1.08 4.23
N ASP A 151 -32.06 0.17 4.40
CA ASP A 151 -32.06 1.17 3.32
C ASP A 151 -30.64 1.67 3.09
N PHE A 152 -29.93 1.04 2.15
CA PHE A 152 -28.56 1.39 1.81
C PHE A 152 -28.40 2.86 1.41
N ASP A 153 -29.31 3.38 0.59
CA ASP A 153 -29.21 4.75 0.08
C ASP A 153 -29.30 5.77 1.20
N ARG A 154 -30.11 5.51 2.21
CA ARG A 154 -30.19 6.34 3.42
C ARG A 154 -28.88 6.29 4.21
N VAL A 155 -28.37 5.10 4.52
CA VAL A 155 -27.12 4.93 5.27
C VAL A 155 -25.97 5.61 4.54
N PHE A 156 -25.88 5.42 3.23
CA PHE A 156 -24.85 6.01 2.39
C PHE A 156 -24.96 7.55 2.34
N GLN A 157 -26.17 8.10 2.30
CA GLN A 157 -26.38 9.55 2.35
C GLN A 157 -25.95 10.14 3.70
N ASP A 158 -26.25 9.44 4.83
CA ASP A 158 -25.82 9.86 6.17
C ASP A 158 -24.28 9.87 6.26
N PHE A 159 -23.61 8.85 5.71
CA PHE A 159 -22.15 8.83 5.58
C PHE A 159 -21.65 10.05 4.79
N ARG A 160 -22.19 10.29 3.60
CA ARG A 160 -21.76 11.39 2.75
C ARG A 160 -21.91 12.76 3.42
N ASN A 161 -23.07 12.99 4.02
CA ASN A 161 -23.36 14.26 4.69
C ASN A 161 -22.38 14.50 5.86
N HIS A 162 -22.12 13.47 6.66
CA HIS A 162 -21.18 13.57 7.77
C HIS A 162 -19.75 13.78 7.27
N TYR A 163 -19.32 12.94 6.32
CA TYR A 163 -17.95 12.99 5.81
C TYR A 163 -17.61 14.34 5.14
N MET A 164 -18.53 14.94 4.40
CA MET A 164 -18.31 16.26 3.78
C MET A 164 -18.10 17.40 4.76
N VAL A 165 -18.52 17.24 6.01
CA VAL A 165 -18.33 18.23 7.08
C VAL A 165 -17.11 17.91 7.96
N HIS A 166 -16.77 16.61 8.10
CA HIS A 166 -15.79 16.08 9.05
C HIS A 166 -14.57 15.42 8.38
N ASN A 167 -14.31 15.70 7.10
CA ASN A 167 -13.20 15.11 6.36
C ASN A 167 -11.84 15.80 6.60
N LEU A 168 -11.79 16.76 7.53
CA LEU A 168 -10.61 17.54 7.93
C LEU A 168 -10.39 17.54 9.45
N ASP A 169 -11.13 16.71 10.20
CA ASP A 169 -11.02 16.72 11.66
C ASP A 169 -9.68 16.10 12.11
N GLU A 170 -9.31 14.94 11.57
CA GLU A 170 -8.06 14.22 11.87
C GLU A 170 -7.21 13.97 10.60
N THR A 171 -7.76 14.25 9.42
CA THR A 171 -7.05 14.05 8.16
C THR A 171 -5.87 15.01 8.04
N ALA A 172 -4.70 14.47 7.72
CA ALA A 172 -3.48 15.26 7.54
C ALA A 172 -2.52 14.60 6.54
N PRO A 173 -1.62 15.36 5.88
CA PRO A 173 -0.54 14.79 5.10
C PRO A 173 0.37 13.90 5.96
N TYR A 174 0.81 12.78 5.41
CA TYR A 174 1.83 11.97 6.10
C TYR A 174 3.13 12.76 6.30
N PRO A 175 3.89 12.44 7.37
CA PRO A 175 5.18 13.09 7.62
C PRO A 175 6.11 13.01 6.39
N GLY A 176 6.67 14.15 5.99
CA GLY A 176 7.59 14.26 4.84
C GLY A 176 6.92 14.49 3.48
N ILE A 177 5.61 14.31 3.33
CA ILE A 177 4.90 14.51 2.05
C ILE A 177 5.06 15.95 1.54
N MET A 178 4.87 16.94 2.40
CA MET A 178 4.98 18.34 1.99
C MET A 178 6.37 18.70 1.46
N ASP A 179 7.40 18.16 2.07
CA ASP A 179 8.79 18.43 1.66
C ASP A 179 9.11 17.71 0.34
N MET A 180 8.67 16.48 0.19
CA MET A 180 8.77 15.69 -1.06
C MET A 180 8.07 16.40 -2.22
N LEU A 181 6.82 16.87 -2.05
CA LEU A 181 6.08 17.58 -3.11
C LEU A 181 6.77 18.89 -3.49
N LYS A 182 7.26 19.66 -2.52
CA LYS A 182 8.04 20.90 -2.78
C LYS A 182 9.30 20.61 -3.58
N GLU A 183 10.03 19.55 -3.22
CA GLU A 183 11.25 19.15 -3.93
C GLU A 183 10.95 18.72 -5.37
N LEU A 184 9.91 17.91 -5.59
CA LEU A 184 9.48 17.52 -6.94
C LEU A 184 9.12 18.77 -7.77
N LYS A 185 8.38 19.72 -7.20
CA LYS A 185 8.04 20.98 -7.90
C LYS A 185 9.28 21.82 -8.18
N ALA A 186 10.23 21.91 -7.25
CA ALA A 186 11.51 22.61 -7.45
C ALA A 186 12.32 22.02 -8.60
N ARG A 187 12.20 20.72 -8.83
CA ARG A 187 12.80 20.01 -9.99
C ARG A 187 11.96 20.11 -11.27
N GLY A 188 10.88 20.88 -11.26
CA GLY A 188 10.03 21.08 -12.44
C GLY A 188 9.15 19.88 -12.81
N LYS A 189 8.88 18.98 -11.84
CA LYS A 189 8.06 17.79 -12.10
C LYS A 189 6.57 18.12 -12.10
N ASN A 190 5.79 17.43 -12.93
CA ASN A 190 4.32 17.47 -12.90
C ASN A 190 3.80 16.54 -11.80
N ILE A 191 2.79 17.00 -11.07
CA ILE A 191 2.17 16.26 -9.98
C ILE A 191 0.66 16.17 -10.19
N ALA A 192 0.15 14.96 -10.30
CA ALA A 192 -1.28 14.68 -10.33
C ALA A 192 -1.70 13.83 -9.14
N VAL A 193 -2.93 14.00 -8.71
CA VAL A 193 -3.63 13.14 -7.75
C VAL A 193 -4.82 12.47 -8.45
N VAL A 194 -4.94 11.15 -8.30
CA VAL A 194 -6.07 10.36 -8.80
C VAL A 194 -6.62 9.48 -7.69
N SER A 195 -7.90 9.62 -7.37
CA SER A 195 -8.51 8.96 -6.22
C SER A 195 -9.90 8.39 -6.52
N ASN A 196 -10.27 7.31 -5.84
CA ASN A 196 -11.65 6.78 -5.82
C ASN A 196 -12.55 7.50 -4.80
N LYS A 197 -12.04 8.56 -4.19
CA LYS A 197 -12.80 9.49 -3.37
C LYS A 197 -13.69 10.39 -4.25
N PHE A 198 -14.80 10.89 -3.72
CA PHE A 198 -15.65 11.89 -4.40
C PHE A 198 -14.84 13.05 -4.95
N TYR A 199 -15.13 13.47 -6.17
CA TYR A 199 -14.43 14.57 -6.86
C TYR A 199 -14.33 15.83 -6.00
N ALA A 200 -15.46 16.30 -5.44
CA ALA A 200 -15.49 17.51 -4.62
C ALA A 200 -14.59 17.41 -3.37
N ALA A 201 -14.58 16.26 -2.68
CA ALA A 201 -13.71 16.06 -1.53
C ALA A 201 -12.23 15.92 -1.92
N THR A 202 -11.94 15.26 -3.06
CA THR A 202 -10.58 15.15 -3.59
C THR A 202 -10.00 16.53 -3.90
N GLU A 203 -10.78 17.36 -4.61
CA GLU A 203 -10.38 18.71 -4.99
C GLU A 203 -10.19 19.63 -3.79
N GLU A 204 -11.11 19.55 -2.81
CA GLU A 204 -11.04 20.33 -1.57
C GLU A 204 -9.81 19.97 -0.73
N LEU A 205 -9.56 18.67 -0.49
CA LEU A 205 -8.42 18.20 0.28
C LEU A 205 -7.09 18.54 -0.40
N CYS A 206 -7.00 18.33 -1.71
CA CYS A 206 -5.79 18.70 -2.46
C CYS A 206 -5.52 20.20 -2.40
N ARG A 207 -6.53 21.02 -2.56
CA ARG A 207 -6.40 22.49 -2.48
C ARG A 207 -6.03 22.92 -1.04
N HIS A 208 -6.67 22.32 -0.03
CA HIS A 208 -6.42 22.65 1.38
C HIS A 208 -5.00 22.34 1.82
N PHE A 209 -4.52 21.12 1.54
CA PHE A 209 -3.21 20.67 2.04
C PHE A 209 -2.05 21.02 1.11
N PHE A 210 -2.25 20.97 -0.20
CA PHE A 210 -1.16 21.02 -1.15
C PHE A 210 -1.13 22.29 -2.02
N GLY A 211 -2.29 22.98 -2.16
CA GLY A 211 -2.38 24.20 -2.96
C GLY A 211 -1.80 24.00 -4.37
N ASP A 212 -0.88 24.87 -4.75
CA ASP A 212 -0.24 24.85 -6.08
C ASP A 212 0.82 23.76 -6.26
N LEU A 213 1.08 22.92 -5.24
CA LEU A 213 2.01 21.79 -5.38
C LEU A 213 1.40 20.64 -6.21
N VAL A 214 0.09 20.54 -6.25
CA VAL A 214 -0.63 19.57 -7.09
C VAL A 214 -1.22 20.27 -8.30
N ASP A 215 -0.80 19.87 -9.50
CA ASP A 215 -1.22 20.50 -10.75
C ASP A 215 -2.62 20.04 -11.19
N VAL A 216 -2.96 18.77 -10.91
CA VAL A 216 -4.24 18.17 -11.30
C VAL A 216 -4.72 17.24 -10.19
N ALA A 217 -5.98 17.35 -9.77
CA ALA A 217 -6.64 16.45 -8.86
C ALA A 217 -7.91 15.86 -9.48
N ILE A 218 -8.02 14.53 -9.52
CA ILE A 218 -9.15 13.80 -10.10
C ILE A 218 -9.71 12.84 -9.10
N GLY A 219 -10.96 13.05 -8.70
CA GLY A 219 -11.75 12.13 -7.90
C GLY A 219 -12.81 11.40 -8.73
N GLU A 220 -13.60 10.54 -8.07
CA GLU A 220 -14.74 9.84 -8.68
C GLU A 220 -15.78 10.85 -9.19
N ARG A 221 -16.10 10.79 -10.47
CA ARG A 221 -17.10 11.62 -11.14
C ARG A 221 -17.73 10.90 -12.32
N GLU A 222 -18.90 11.35 -12.73
CA GLU A 222 -19.60 10.81 -13.90
C GLU A 222 -18.76 10.96 -15.19
N GLY A 223 -18.78 9.92 -16.02
CA GLY A 223 -18.08 9.91 -17.32
C GLY A 223 -16.60 9.52 -17.24
N ILE A 224 -16.05 9.25 -16.05
CA ILE A 224 -14.69 8.72 -15.86
C ILE A 224 -14.79 7.48 -14.99
N GLU A 225 -14.36 6.33 -15.52
CA GLU A 225 -14.33 5.11 -14.73
C GLU A 225 -13.29 5.22 -13.60
N LYS A 226 -13.69 4.75 -12.42
CA LYS A 226 -12.83 4.77 -11.23
C LYS A 226 -11.72 3.73 -11.29
N LYS A 227 -10.68 3.92 -10.50
CA LYS A 227 -9.62 2.92 -10.30
C LYS A 227 -10.22 1.56 -9.92
N PRO A 228 -9.74 0.44 -10.48
CA PRO A 228 -8.48 0.28 -11.22
C PRO A 228 -8.58 0.53 -12.74
N ALA A 229 -9.66 1.10 -13.27
CA ALA A 229 -9.69 1.53 -14.66
C ALA A 229 -8.63 2.63 -14.91
N PRO A 230 -8.05 2.70 -16.13
CA PRO A 230 -6.98 3.65 -16.42
C PRO A 230 -7.48 5.09 -16.66
N ASP A 231 -8.79 5.32 -16.62
CA ASP A 231 -9.46 6.53 -17.11
C ASP A 231 -9.05 7.78 -16.32
N THR A 232 -8.97 7.67 -14.98
CA THR A 232 -8.49 8.77 -14.13
C THR A 232 -7.05 9.16 -14.42
N VAL A 233 -6.18 8.17 -14.67
CA VAL A 233 -4.77 8.40 -15.04
C VAL A 233 -4.68 9.00 -16.44
N ASN A 234 -5.46 8.47 -17.39
CA ASN A 234 -5.50 9.00 -18.75
C ASN A 234 -5.91 10.48 -18.78
N GLU A 235 -6.92 10.82 -17.99
CA GLU A 235 -7.40 12.21 -17.89
C GLU A 235 -6.35 13.09 -17.20
N ALA A 236 -5.67 12.62 -16.15
CA ALA A 236 -4.60 13.36 -15.49
C ALA A 236 -3.45 13.67 -16.47
N LEU A 237 -2.96 12.66 -17.19
CA LEU A 237 -1.89 12.84 -18.18
C LEU A 237 -2.31 13.77 -19.31
N ARG A 238 -3.58 13.69 -19.78
CA ARG A 238 -4.14 14.58 -20.81
C ARG A 238 -4.14 16.05 -20.34
N LEU A 239 -4.59 16.30 -19.12
CA LEU A 239 -4.66 17.65 -18.55
C LEU A 239 -3.28 18.26 -18.33
N LEU A 240 -2.31 17.44 -17.95
CA LEU A 240 -0.91 17.83 -17.75
C LEU A 240 -0.13 17.94 -19.07
N HIS A 241 -0.69 17.50 -20.20
CA HIS A 241 0.04 17.32 -21.46
C HIS A 241 1.30 16.45 -21.29
N ALA A 242 1.23 15.44 -20.40
CA ALA A 242 2.36 14.64 -19.97
C ALA A 242 2.51 13.36 -20.81
N ASP A 243 3.77 12.95 -21.01
CA ASP A 243 4.08 11.67 -21.66
C ASP A 243 4.03 10.52 -20.63
N ARG A 244 3.24 9.50 -20.94
CA ARG A 244 3.15 8.28 -20.13
C ARG A 244 4.48 7.55 -19.96
N ALA A 245 5.34 7.62 -20.97
CA ALA A 245 6.63 6.93 -20.95
C ALA A 245 7.59 7.48 -19.89
N THR A 246 7.39 8.75 -19.47
CA THR A 246 8.16 9.42 -18.42
C THR A 246 7.35 9.65 -17.14
N ALA A 247 6.23 8.93 -16.98
CA ALA A 247 5.35 9.06 -15.82
C ALA A 247 5.41 7.82 -14.92
N VAL A 248 5.16 8.01 -13.63
CA VAL A 248 5.10 6.97 -12.59
C VAL A 248 3.83 7.08 -11.78
N TYR A 249 3.28 5.96 -11.36
CA TYR A 249 2.14 5.89 -10.44
C TYR A 249 2.63 5.55 -9.02
N ILE A 250 2.09 6.23 -8.01
CA ILE A 250 2.43 6.03 -6.61
C ILE A 250 1.16 5.77 -5.81
N GLY A 251 1.13 4.67 -5.05
CA GLY A 251 -0.03 4.31 -4.23
C GLY A 251 0.29 3.27 -3.17
N ASP A 252 -0.68 2.99 -2.30
CA ASP A 252 -0.50 2.13 -1.12
C ASP A 252 -1.34 0.84 -1.15
N SER A 253 -2.09 0.60 -2.23
CA SER A 253 -3.07 -0.50 -2.30
C SER A 253 -2.92 -1.38 -3.54
N ASP A 254 -3.60 -2.53 -3.53
CA ASP A 254 -3.79 -3.41 -4.68
C ASP A 254 -4.48 -2.70 -5.85
N VAL A 255 -5.42 -1.80 -5.53
CA VAL A 255 -6.10 -0.98 -6.55
C VAL A 255 -5.11 -0.12 -7.31
N ASP A 256 -4.11 0.43 -6.62
CA ASP A 256 -3.08 1.29 -7.23
C ASP A 256 -2.14 0.50 -8.12
N VAL A 257 -1.70 -0.67 -7.65
CA VAL A 257 -0.89 -1.61 -8.46
C VAL A 257 -1.63 -1.98 -9.75
N MET A 258 -2.93 -2.28 -9.64
CA MET A 258 -3.76 -2.60 -10.81
C MET A 258 -3.98 -1.39 -11.71
N THR A 259 -4.20 -0.19 -11.14
CA THR A 259 -4.37 1.06 -11.90
C THR A 259 -3.11 1.36 -12.72
N ALA A 260 -1.95 1.29 -12.10
CA ALA A 260 -0.68 1.49 -12.79
C ALA A 260 -0.49 0.48 -13.94
N ARG A 261 -0.79 -0.80 -13.66
CA ARG A 261 -0.72 -1.86 -14.68
C ARG A 261 -1.67 -1.61 -15.85
N ASN A 262 -2.93 -1.29 -15.56
CA ASN A 262 -3.95 -1.00 -16.58
C ASN A 262 -3.64 0.29 -17.36
N SER A 263 -2.95 1.22 -16.72
CA SER A 263 -2.44 2.44 -17.34
C SER A 263 -1.10 2.25 -18.07
N HIS A 264 -0.52 1.05 -18.08
CA HIS A 264 0.81 0.78 -18.64
C HIS A 264 1.92 1.70 -18.07
N MET A 265 1.89 1.92 -16.77
CA MET A 265 2.86 2.75 -16.05
C MET A 265 3.61 1.92 -14.99
N PRO A 266 4.85 2.27 -14.66
CA PRO A 266 5.50 1.73 -13.46
C PRO A 266 4.74 2.15 -12.21
N CYS A 267 4.71 1.27 -11.19
CA CYS A 267 4.11 1.53 -9.90
C CYS A 267 5.17 1.54 -8.80
N ILE A 268 5.19 2.58 -7.98
CA ILE A 268 5.93 2.61 -6.72
C ILE A 268 4.91 2.48 -5.59
N SER A 269 5.02 1.41 -4.80
CA SER A 269 4.13 1.18 -3.66
C SER A 269 4.73 1.77 -2.40
N VAL A 270 3.95 2.58 -1.68
CA VAL A 270 4.35 3.18 -0.42
C VAL A 270 3.98 2.27 0.75
N LEU A 271 4.86 2.22 1.77
CA LEU A 271 4.69 1.29 2.91
C LEU A 271 4.18 1.98 4.19
N TRP A 272 3.88 3.26 4.15
CA TRP A 272 3.28 4.01 5.26
C TRP A 272 1.75 4.08 5.19
N GLY A 273 1.14 3.52 4.13
CA GLY A 273 -0.30 3.57 3.89
C GLY A 273 -1.10 2.45 4.55
N PHE A 274 -2.23 2.10 3.95
CA PHE A 274 -3.21 1.17 4.54
C PHE A 274 -2.83 -0.30 4.36
N ARG A 275 -1.98 -0.66 3.39
CA ARG A 275 -1.59 -2.04 3.11
C ARG A 275 -0.11 -2.28 3.43
N ASP A 276 0.18 -3.45 3.95
CA ASP A 276 1.55 -3.87 4.24
C ASP A 276 2.26 -4.41 2.99
N ALA A 277 3.58 -4.57 3.09
CA ALA A 277 4.41 -5.03 2.00
C ALA A 277 4.06 -6.45 1.51
N ASP A 278 3.60 -7.32 2.41
CA ASP A 278 3.26 -8.70 2.08
C ASP A 278 1.99 -8.72 1.22
N PHE A 279 0.95 -7.99 1.64
CA PHE A 279 -0.27 -7.82 0.85
C PHE A 279 0.01 -7.22 -0.53
N LEU A 280 0.78 -6.13 -0.58
CA LEU A 280 1.14 -5.47 -1.85
C LEU A 280 1.92 -6.40 -2.78
N SER A 281 2.85 -7.20 -2.23
CA SER A 281 3.62 -8.19 -2.99
C SER A 281 2.74 -9.28 -3.59
N GLU A 282 1.77 -9.78 -2.84
CA GLU A 282 0.80 -10.77 -3.31
C GLU A 282 -0.05 -10.24 -4.47
N HIS A 283 -0.27 -8.91 -4.52
CA HIS A 283 -1.02 -8.23 -5.58
C HIS A 283 -0.14 -7.67 -6.72
N GLY A 284 1.16 -8.04 -6.73
CA GLY A 284 2.05 -7.77 -7.86
C GLY A 284 2.86 -6.49 -7.76
N ALA A 285 2.90 -5.84 -6.60
CA ALA A 285 3.83 -4.73 -6.38
C ALA A 285 5.29 -5.23 -6.43
N THR A 286 6.15 -4.43 -7.03
CA THR A 286 7.57 -4.80 -7.22
C THR A 286 8.55 -3.73 -6.75
N ILE A 287 8.09 -2.48 -6.62
CA ILE A 287 8.89 -1.33 -6.21
C ILE A 287 8.26 -0.75 -4.95
N TYR A 288 9.08 -0.56 -3.91
CA TYR A 288 8.60 -0.11 -2.61
C TYR A 288 9.46 1.04 -2.09
N VAL A 289 8.81 2.01 -1.45
CA VAL A 289 9.44 3.06 -0.65
C VAL A 289 8.82 3.07 0.74
N SER A 290 9.63 3.35 1.76
CA SER A 290 9.19 3.37 3.16
C SER A 290 9.11 4.78 3.74
N ALA A 291 9.58 5.79 3.00
CA ALA A 291 9.51 7.19 3.39
C ALA A 291 9.41 8.08 2.13
N PRO A 292 8.74 9.25 2.23
CA PRO A 292 8.53 10.14 1.08
C PRO A 292 9.81 10.69 0.44
N ASP A 293 10.88 10.91 1.23
CA ASP A 293 12.18 11.39 0.76
C ASP A 293 12.88 10.43 -0.22
N GLN A 294 12.45 9.17 -0.28
CA GLN A 294 12.94 8.19 -1.25
C GLN A 294 12.38 8.40 -2.68
N LEU A 295 11.40 9.29 -2.85
CA LEU A 295 10.80 9.62 -4.15
C LEU A 295 11.49 10.80 -4.85
N VAL A 296 12.46 11.44 -4.18
CA VAL A 296 13.14 12.67 -4.66
C VAL A 296 14.65 12.54 -4.71
#